data_cb9a4a8ea7c4d77e1bc1d5725bfd5552
#
_entry.id   cb9a4a8ea7c4d77e1bc1d5725bfd5552
#
_cell.length_a   1.000
_cell.length_b   1.000
_cell.length_c   1.000
_cell.angle_alpha   90.00
_cell.angle_beta   90.00
_cell.angle_gamma   90.00
#
_symmetry.space_group_name_H-M   'P 1'
#
loop_
_entity.id
_entity.type
_entity.pdbx_description
1 polymer ?
#
loop_
_entity_poly.entity_id
_entity_poly.type
_entity_poly.pdbx_seq_one_letter_code
_entity_poly.pdbx_strand_id
1 'polypeptide(L)'
;VKHDSKVITGDEFFDILPTIQYHCDEPSANVSTVPLYFLSKLARSQVKVVLSGEGADEMFGGYNEYNDSKMEKLYLSLPLFIRSGIAKVIKPLPYFKGKHTLIKYGKDISKRYYNKTEMFLPEEIPEILNKKYISDISPYDLCKPFHDETKGENDILRKMYIDLNFWLPNDILLKADKMSMANSVE
;
A
#
# COMPACT_ATOMS: atom_id res chain seq x y z
N VAL A 1 -30.92 1.19 13.16
CA VAL A 1 -30.05 0.05 12.80
C VAL A 1 -29.38 -0.41 14.06
N LYS A 2 -29.38 -1.72 14.32
CA LYS A 2 -28.61 -2.29 15.43
C LYS A 2 -27.11 -2.11 15.11
N HIS A 3 -26.36 -1.60 16.06
CA HIS A 3 -24.93 -1.34 15.92
C HIS A 3 -24.17 -1.93 17.11
N ASP A 4 -23.15 -2.69 16.83
CA ASP A 4 -22.26 -3.26 17.82
C ASP A 4 -20.84 -2.70 17.59
N SER A 5 -20.11 -2.39 18.66
CA SER A 5 -18.75 -1.84 18.59
C SER A 5 -17.84 -2.46 19.63
N LYS A 6 -16.55 -2.50 19.33
CA LYS A 6 -15.49 -2.92 20.26
C LYS A 6 -14.42 -1.83 20.30
N VAL A 7 -14.14 -1.32 21.49
CA VAL A 7 -12.97 -0.48 21.75
C VAL A 7 -11.81 -1.40 22.11
N ILE A 8 -10.68 -1.23 21.45
CA ILE A 8 -9.46 -2.02 21.64
C ILE A 8 -8.50 -1.18 22.47
N THR A 9 -7.99 -1.73 23.57
CA THR A 9 -6.96 -1.08 24.39
C THR A 9 -5.56 -1.30 23.80
N GLY A 10 -4.57 -0.53 24.26
CA GLY A 10 -3.17 -0.74 23.86
C GLY A 10 -2.65 -2.13 24.23
N ASP A 11 -2.99 -2.61 25.41
CA ASP A 11 -2.59 -3.95 25.87
C ASP A 11 -3.22 -5.04 25.00
N GLU A 12 -4.53 -4.98 24.74
CA GLU A 12 -5.21 -5.91 23.83
C GLU A 12 -4.59 -5.90 22.42
N PHE A 13 -4.15 -4.72 21.96
CA PHE A 13 -3.51 -4.59 20.66
C PHE A 13 -2.18 -5.36 20.60
N PHE A 14 -1.32 -5.18 21.60
CA PHE A 14 -0.01 -5.83 21.61
C PHE A 14 -0.10 -7.33 21.96
N ASP A 15 -0.96 -7.72 22.86
CA ASP A 15 -1.14 -9.11 23.28
C ASP A 15 -1.63 -10.02 22.16
N ILE A 16 -2.43 -9.49 21.24
CA ILE A 16 -2.98 -10.29 20.11
C ILE A 16 -2.01 -10.43 18.93
N LEU A 17 -0.97 -9.61 18.83
CA LEU A 17 -0.04 -9.62 17.66
C LEU A 17 0.56 -10.99 17.35
N PRO A 18 1.02 -11.81 18.33
CA PRO A 18 1.55 -13.14 18.02
C PRO A 18 0.51 -14.05 17.35
N THR A 19 -0.75 -13.99 17.81
CA THR A 19 -1.85 -14.75 17.22
C THR A 19 -2.17 -14.30 15.80
N ILE A 20 -2.19 -12.98 15.58
CA ILE A 20 -2.41 -12.40 14.25
C ILE A 20 -1.30 -12.83 13.29
N GLN A 21 -0.03 -12.71 13.69
CA GLN A 21 1.10 -13.11 12.85
C GLN A 21 1.06 -14.62 12.52
N TYR A 22 0.64 -15.45 13.46
CA TYR A 22 0.43 -16.87 13.22
C TYR A 22 -0.61 -17.13 12.13
N HIS A 23 -1.75 -16.42 12.16
CA HIS A 23 -2.82 -16.59 11.15
C HIS A 23 -2.50 -15.95 9.79
N CYS A 24 -1.62 -14.96 9.76
CA CYS A 24 -1.19 -14.33 8.50
C CYS A 24 -0.25 -15.23 7.67
N ASP A 25 0.35 -16.27 8.25
CA ASP A 25 1.36 -17.16 7.65
C ASP A 25 2.67 -16.48 7.28
N GLU A 26 2.68 -15.19 7.08
CA GLU A 26 3.85 -14.34 6.80
C GLU A 26 3.79 -13.05 7.62
N PRO A 27 4.94 -12.38 7.86
CA PRO A 27 4.95 -11.13 8.61
C PRO A 27 4.10 -10.06 7.93
N SER A 28 3.04 -9.62 8.60
CA SER A 28 2.19 -8.52 8.14
C SER A 28 2.49 -7.25 8.94
N ALA A 29 2.84 -6.17 8.23
CA ALA A 29 3.02 -4.84 8.82
C ALA A 29 1.73 -4.00 8.80
N ASN A 30 0.63 -4.52 8.26
CA ASN A 30 -0.62 -3.79 8.17
C ASN A 30 -1.33 -3.75 9.54
N VAL A 31 -1.22 -2.60 10.23
CA VAL A 31 -1.79 -2.41 11.57
C VAL A 31 -3.31 -2.58 11.63
N SER A 32 -4.02 -2.48 10.49
CA SER A 32 -5.46 -2.68 10.44
C SER A 32 -5.90 -4.15 10.60
N THR A 33 -4.97 -5.10 10.58
CA THR A 33 -5.21 -6.52 10.89
C THR A 33 -5.75 -6.70 12.31
N VAL A 34 -5.24 -5.93 13.28
CA VAL A 34 -5.66 -6.04 14.68
C VAL A 34 -7.14 -5.67 14.87
N PRO A 35 -7.62 -4.48 14.49
CA PRO A 35 -9.04 -4.15 14.61
C PRO A 35 -9.91 -5.11 13.78
N LEU A 36 -9.47 -5.59 12.64
CA LEU A 36 -10.22 -6.53 11.82
C LEU A 36 -10.39 -7.88 12.50
N TYR A 37 -9.35 -8.39 13.19
CA TYR A 37 -9.44 -9.59 14.01
C TYR A 37 -10.53 -9.46 15.10
N PHE A 38 -10.51 -8.35 15.87
CA PHE A 38 -11.50 -8.13 16.92
C PHE A 38 -12.92 -7.92 16.39
N LEU A 39 -13.04 -7.25 15.23
CA LEU A 39 -14.31 -7.08 14.53
C LEU A 39 -14.89 -8.43 14.09
N SER A 40 -14.06 -9.28 13.49
CA SER A 40 -14.45 -10.64 13.09
C SER A 40 -14.84 -11.48 14.30
N LYS A 41 -14.11 -11.38 15.43
CA LYS A 41 -14.44 -12.05 16.70
C LYS A 41 -15.79 -11.59 17.26
N LEU A 42 -16.09 -10.29 17.18
CA LEU A 42 -17.37 -9.73 17.57
C LEU A 42 -18.49 -10.23 16.64
N ALA A 43 -18.28 -10.20 15.32
CA ALA A 43 -19.25 -10.67 14.34
C ALA A 43 -19.58 -12.16 14.53
N ARG A 44 -18.57 -13.00 14.81
CA ARG A 44 -18.75 -14.45 15.05
C ARG A 44 -19.74 -14.76 16.15
N SER A 45 -19.86 -13.91 17.16
CA SER A 45 -20.83 -14.11 18.25
C SER A 45 -22.30 -14.00 17.80
N GLN A 46 -22.56 -13.44 16.63
CA GLN A 46 -23.91 -13.14 16.15
C GLN A 46 -24.21 -13.74 14.77
N VAL A 47 -23.22 -13.84 13.89
CA VAL A 47 -23.41 -14.28 12.48
C VAL A 47 -22.27 -15.19 12.04
N LYS A 48 -22.48 -15.89 10.92
CA LYS A 48 -21.45 -16.74 10.28
C LYS A 48 -20.86 -16.09 9.05
N VAL A 49 -21.59 -15.17 8.43
CA VAL A 49 -21.23 -14.49 7.18
C VAL A 49 -21.40 -12.99 7.37
N VAL A 50 -20.46 -12.21 6.84
CA VAL A 50 -20.50 -10.75 6.84
C VAL A 50 -20.23 -10.21 5.44
N LEU A 51 -20.72 -9.00 5.18
CA LEU A 51 -20.35 -8.23 4.01
C LEU A 51 -19.44 -7.08 4.46
N SER A 52 -18.36 -6.84 3.73
CA SER A 52 -17.43 -5.75 3.96
C SER A 52 -17.44 -4.75 2.81
N GLY A 53 -16.89 -3.56 3.04
CA GLY A 53 -16.69 -2.52 2.02
C GLY A 53 -15.27 -2.50 1.43
N GLU A 54 -14.47 -3.56 1.64
CA GLU A 54 -13.11 -3.64 1.13
C GLU A 54 -13.08 -3.56 -0.41
N GLY A 55 -12.09 -2.82 -0.95
CA GLY A 55 -11.94 -2.62 -2.39
C GLY A 55 -12.69 -1.42 -2.96
N ALA A 56 -13.55 -0.75 -2.17
CA ALA A 56 -14.29 0.41 -2.66
C ALA A 56 -13.36 1.59 -3.01
N ASP A 57 -12.31 1.81 -2.23
CA ASP A 57 -11.34 2.89 -2.49
C ASP A 57 -10.55 2.65 -3.78
N GLU A 58 -10.16 1.41 -4.04
CA GLU A 58 -9.48 1.01 -5.26
C GLU A 58 -10.36 1.13 -6.49
N MET A 59 -11.66 0.79 -6.37
CA MET A 59 -12.61 0.84 -7.48
C MET A 59 -13.10 2.26 -7.79
N PHE A 60 -13.25 3.11 -6.79
CA PHE A 60 -13.84 4.44 -6.93
C PHE A 60 -12.86 5.59 -6.70
N GLY A 61 -11.59 5.29 -6.52
CA GLY A 61 -10.54 6.32 -6.36
C GLY A 61 -10.62 7.06 -5.03
N GLY A 62 -11.00 6.38 -3.94
CA GLY A 62 -11.23 6.98 -2.62
C GLY A 62 -9.96 7.45 -1.91
N TYR A 63 -8.80 6.91 -2.26
CA TYR A 63 -7.54 7.29 -1.61
C TYR A 63 -7.03 8.67 -2.03
N ASN A 64 -6.59 9.45 -1.05
CA ASN A 64 -5.98 10.77 -1.30
C ASN A 64 -4.73 10.69 -2.16
N GLU A 65 -3.99 9.59 -2.07
CA GLU A 65 -2.74 9.31 -2.80
C GLU A 65 -2.94 9.15 -4.30
N TYR A 66 -4.16 8.95 -4.76
CA TYR A 66 -4.48 8.99 -6.19
C TYR A 66 -4.43 10.40 -6.75
N ASN A 67 -4.68 11.42 -5.91
CA ASN A 67 -4.71 12.80 -6.32
C ASN A 67 -3.40 13.51 -6.01
N ASP A 68 -2.66 13.84 -7.05
CA ASP A 68 -1.46 14.66 -6.90
C ASP A 68 -1.84 16.08 -6.46
N SER A 69 -1.06 16.65 -5.55
CA SER A 69 -1.20 18.05 -5.11
C SER A 69 -0.98 19.04 -6.26
N LYS A 70 -1.38 20.29 -6.08
CA LYS A 70 -1.18 21.34 -7.10
C LYS A 70 0.31 21.50 -7.50
N MET A 71 1.21 21.38 -6.54
CA MET A 71 2.65 21.48 -6.79
C MET A 71 3.19 20.27 -7.57
N GLU A 72 2.72 19.08 -7.24
CA GLU A 72 3.07 17.85 -7.95
C GLU A 72 2.55 17.89 -9.39
N LYS A 73 1.31 18.31 -9.60
CA LYS A 73 0.72 18.51 -10.95
C LYS A 73 1.52 19.51 -11.78
N LEU A 74 1.94 20.62 -11.16
CA LEU A 74 2.80 21.60 -11.82
C LEU A 74 4.16 21.00 -12.19
N TYR A 75 4.77 20.21 -11.30
CA TYR A 75 6.03 19.55 -11.59
C TYR A 75 5.86 18.48 -12.69
N LEU A 76 4.77 17.70 -12.64
CA LEU A 76 4.43 16.70 -13.65
C LEU A 76 4.15 17.29 -15.04
N SER A 77 3.78 18.57 -15.15
CA SER A 77 3.61 19.23 -16.45
C SER A 77 4.93 19.42 -17.22
N LEU A 78 6.06 19.34 -16.50
CA LEU A 78 7.38 19.36 -17.15
C LEU A 78 7.66 18.01 -17.84
N PRO A 79 8.30 18.02 -19.01
CA PRO A 79 8.75 16.81 -19.69
C PRO A 79 9.60 15.92 -18.78
N LEU A 80 9.47 14.60 -18.92
CA LEU A 80 10.15 13.62 -18.06
C LEU A 80 11.67 13.80 -18.04
N PHE A 81 12.30 14.14 -19.17
CA PHE A 81 13.75 14.34 -19.21
C PHE A 81 14.22 15.52 -18.36
N ILE A 82 13.41 16.60 -18.25
CA ILE A 82 13.71 17.75 -17.39
C ILE A 82 13.58 17.33 -15.93
N ARG A 83 12.47 16.67 -15.56
CA ARG A 83 12.24 16.18 -14.19
C ARG A 83 13.33 15.19 -13.75
N SER A 84 13.72 14.28 -14.63
CA SER A 84 14.82 13.32 -14.39
C SER A 84 16.17 14.02 -14.22
N GLY A 85 16.43 15.08 -14.97
CA GLY A 85 17.62 15.91 -14.82
C GLY A 85 17.65 16.60 -13.46
N ILE A 86 16.55 17.23 -13.06
CA ILE A 86 16.39 17.86 -11.73
C ILE A 86 16.61 16.82 -10.62
N ALA A 87 15.97 15.65 -10.71
CA ALA A 87 16.12 14.58 -9.72
C ALA A 87 17.58 14.12 -9.55
N LYS A 88 18.34 13.98 -10.67
CA LYS A 88 19.75 13.62 -10.62
C LYS A 88 20.62 14.68 -9.92
N VAL A 89 20.36 15.95 -10.17
CA VAL A 89 21.10 17.06 -9.54
C VAL A 89 20.78 17.17 -8.05
N ILE A 90 19.51 16.95 -7.66
CA ILE A 90 19.04 17.06 -6.28
C ILE A 90 19.48 15.86 -5.43
N LYS A 91 19.57 14.67 -6.01
CA LYS A 91 19.85 13.43 -5.27
C LYS A 91 21.06 13.52 -4.32
N PRO A 92 22.24 14.04 -4.71
CA PRO A 92 23.41 14.13 -3.83
C PRO A 92 23.34 15.27 -2.80
N LEU A 93 22.38 16.19 -2.91
CA LEU A 93 22.29 17.34 -1.99
C LEU A 93 21.85 16.90 -0.58
N PRO A 94 22.16 17.67 0.47
CA PRO A 94 21.60 17.46 1.81
C PRO A 94 20.07 17.44 1.79
N TYR A 95 19.46 16.86 2.83
CA TYR A 95 18.01 16.83 2.95
C TYR A 95 17.42 18.24 3.02
N PHE A 96 16.37 18.47 2.26
CA PHE A 96 15.48 19.63 2.36
C PHE A 96 14.03 19.22 2.13
N LYS A 97 13.07 20.01 2.62
CA LYS A 97 11.64 19.74 2.47
C LYS A 97 11.26 19.65 0.99
N GLY A 98 10.66 18.54 0.59
CA GLY A 98 10.25 18.26 -0.80
C GLY A 98 11.30 17.53 -1.65
N LYS A 99 12.53 17.29 -1.15
CA LYS A 99 13.56 16.54 -1.90
C LYS A 99 13.05 15.17 -2.36
N HIS A 100 12.46 14.41 -1.46
CA HIS A 100 11.91 13.08 -1.76
C HIS A 100 10.85 13.15 -2.86
N THR A 101 9.92 14.09 -2.77
CA THR A 101 8.88 14.31 -3.79
C THR A 101 9.48 14.61 -5.17
N LEU A 102 10.44 15.54 -5.24
CA LEU A 102 11.10 15.87 -6.51
C LEU A 102 11.84 14.69 -7.13
N ILE A 103 12.50 13.87 -6.33
CA ILE A 103 13.16 12.65 -6.81
C ILE A 103 12.14 11.62 -7.27
N LYS A 104 11.08 11.37 -6.49
CA LYS A 104 10.00 10.43 -6.82
C LYS A 104 9.30 10.82 -8.11
N TYR A 105 8.85 12.04 -8.23
CA TYR A 105 8.16 12.55 -9.43
C TYR A 105 9.09 12.87 -10.62
N GLY A 106 10.42 12.82 -10.42
CA GLY A 106 11.43 12.80 -11.48
C GLY A 106 11.48 11.50 -12.27
N LYS A 107 10.78 10.46 -11.80
CA LYS A 107 10.67 9.14 -12.47
C LYS A 107 9.34 9.03 -13.24
N ASP A 108 9.30 8.13 -14.23
CA ASP A 108 8.03 7.69 -14.84
C ASP A 108 7.15 7.00 -13.81
N ILE A 109 5.82 6.98 -14.02
CA ILE A 109 4.89 6.38 -13.07
C ILE A 109 5.19 4.89 -12.83
N SER A 110 5.62 4.16 -13.83
CA SER A 110 6.02 2.75 -13.71
C SER A 110 7.26 2.51 -12.84
N LYS A 111 7.98 3.56 -12.47
CA LYS A 111 9.16 3.52 -11.60
C LYS A 111 9.00 4.34 -10.32
N ARG A 112 7.78 4.80 -10.03
CA ARG A 112 7.48 5.59 -8.82
C ARG A 112 6.21 5.16 -8.10
N TYR A 113 5.47 4.19 -8.65
CA TYR A 113 4.27 3.67 -8.05
C TYR A 113 4.16 2.15 -8.25
N TYR A 114 4.11 1.40 -7.17
CA TYR A 114 3.75 -0.02 -7.14
C TYR A 114 2.67 -0.30 -6.09
N ASN A 115 2.55 0.57 -5.08
CA ASN A 115 1.43 0.65 -4.15
C ASN A 115 1.42 2.02 -3.45
N LYS A 116 0.41 2.26 -2.62
CA LYS A 116 0.27 3.52 -1.86
C LYS A 116 1.13 3.58 -0.58
N THR A 117 1.63 2.45 -0.09
CA THR A 117 2.31 2.33 1.21
C THR A 117 3.82 2.11 1.09
N GLU A 118 4.45 2.67 0.06
CA GLU A 118 5.90 2.60 -0.09
C GLU A 118 6.59 3.29 1.09
N MET A 119 7.18 2.49 2.01
CA MET A 119 7.89 2.98 3.18
C MET A 119 9.38 3.23 2.90
N PHE A 120 9.98 2.40 2.07
CA PHE A 120 11.40 2.50 1.68
C PHE A 120 11.52 2.53 0.17
N LEU A 121 12.38 3.39 -0.34
CA LEU A 121 12.75 3.35 -1.75
C LEU A 121 13.60 2.10 -2.03
N PRO A 122 13.49 1.48 -3.21
CA PRO A 122 14.31 0.30 -3.55
C PRO A 122 15.81 0.52 -3.40
N GLU A 123 16.27 1.75 -3.62
CA GLU A 123 17.67 2.12 -3.42
C GLU A 123 18.12 2.20 -1.94
N GLU A 124 17.17 2.24 -0.99
CA GLU A 124 17.45 2.25 0.46
C GLU A 124 17.48 0.82 1.05
N ILE A 125 16.85 -0.14 0.38
CA ILE A 125 16.77 -1.53 0.84
C ILE A 125 18.15 -2.15 1.11
N PRO A 126 19.20 -1.93 0.27
CA PRO A 126 20.52 -2.47 0.52
C PRO A 126 21.22 -1.93 1.79
N GLU A 127 20.75 -0.79 2.32
CA GLU A 127 21.27 -0.22 3.56
C GLU A 127 20.63 -0.85 4.81
N ILE A 128 19.44 -1.45 4.64
CA ILE A 128 18.60 -1.98 5.73
C ILE A 128 18.70 -3.50 5.81
N LEU A 129 18.68 -4.19 4.67
CA LEU A 129 18.68 -5.64 4.59
C LEU A 129 20.09 -6.21 4.40
N ASN A 130 20.32 -7.38 5.00
CA ASN A 130 21.53 -8.17 4.70
C ASN A 130 21.51 -8.58 3.22
N LYS A 131 22.66 -8.47 2.55
CA LYS A 131 22.82 -8.75 1.11
C LYS A 131 22.23 -10.09 0.65
N LYS A 132 22.28 -11.12 1.50
CA LYS A 132 21.73 -12.45 1.17
C LYS A 132 20.21 -12.50 1.02
N TYR A 133 19.50 -11.46 1.47
CA TYR A 133 18.03 -11.36 1.37
C TYR A 133 17.57 -10.32 0.34
N ILE A 134 18.51 -9.67 -0.36
CA ILE A 134 18.19 -8.72 -1.40
C ILE A 134 17.85 -9.51 -2.66
N SER A 135 16.66 -9.28 -3.21
CA SER A 135 16.23 -9.83 -4.50
C SER A 135 16.68 -8.93 -5.64
N ASP A 136 16.99 -9.54 -6.78
CA ASP A 136 17.25 -8.82 -8.04
C ASP A 136 15.94 -8.29 -8.66
N ILE A 137 14.78 -8.76 -8.18
CA ILE A 137 13.45 -8.33 -8.64
C ILE A 137 12.96 -7.19 -7.76
N SER A 138 12.70 -6.04 -8.36
CA SER A 138 12.10 -4.91 -7.65
C SER A 138 10.57 -4.99 -7.63
N PRO A 139 9.88 -4.35 -6.67
CA PRO A 139 8.42 -4.23 -6.69
C PRO A 139 7.88 -3.60 -7.98
N TYR A 140 8.64 -2.69 -8.59
CA TYR A 140 8.27 -2.08 -9.89
C TYR A 140 8.30 -3.08 -11.03
N ASP A 141 9.20 -4.07 -11.00
CA ASP A 141 9.26 -5.12 -12.01
C ASP A 141 8.03 -6.03 -11.93
N LEU A 142 7.55 -6.32 -10.71
CA LEU A 142 6.32 -7.09 -10.49
C LEU A 142 5.08 -6.35 -11.00
N CYS A 143 5.04 -5.02 -10.87
CA CYS A 143 3.93 -4.19 -11.35
C CYS A 143 4.04 -3.81 -12.83
N LYS A 144 5.16 -4.12 -13.49
CA LYS A 144 5.40 -3.73 -14.88
C LYS A 144 4.30 -4.20 -15.85
N PRO A 145 3.81 -5.45 -15.82
CA PRO A 145 2.73 -5.89 -16.72
C PRO A 145 1.50 -4.97 -16.63
N PHE A 146 1.06 -4.64 -15.42
CA PHE A 146 -0.11 -3.78 -15.20
C PHE A 146 0.13 -2.33 -15.69
N HIS A 147 1.36 -1.83 -15.55
CA HIS A 147 1.74 -0.54 -16.11
C HIS A 147 1.74 -0.54 -17.64
N ASP A 148 2.14 -1.64 -18.27
CA ASP A 148 2.15 -1.79 -19.71
C ASP A 148 0.72 -1.85 -20.27
N GLU A 149 -0.20 -2.55 -19.59
CA GLU A 149 -1.62 -2.64 -19.96
C GLU A 149 -2.35 -1.28 -19.88
N THR A 150 -1.94 -0.42 -18.95
CA THR A 150 -2.54 0.91 -18.77
C THR A 150 -1.72 2.04 -19.43
N LYS A 151 -0.84 1.70 -20.34
CA LYS A 151 -0.01 2.68 -21.04
C LYS A 151 -0.87 3.63 -21.87
N GLY A 152 -0.73 4.92 -21.61
CA GLY A 152 -1.52 5.97 -22.27
C GLY A 152 -2.70 6.48 -21.44
N GLU A 153 -3.09 5.76 -20.40
CA GLU A 153 -4.09 6.22 -19.46
C GLU A 153 -3.54 7.29 -18.49
N ASN A 154 -4.43 8.04 -17.86
CA ASN A 154 -4.01 9.02 -16.86
C ASN A 154 -3.46 8.35 -15.60
N ASP A 155 -2.63 9.08 -14.84
CA ASP A 155 -1.94 8.54 -13.67
C ASP A 155 -2.88 8.01 -12.58
N ILE A 156 -4.09 8.57 -12.43
CA ILE A 156 -5.08 8.10 -11.44
C ILE A 156 -5.56 6.70 -11.81
N LEU A 157 -6.01 6.50 -13.04
CA LEU A 157 -6.46 5.19 -13.53
C LEU A 157 -5.36 4.15 -13.44
N ARG A 158 -4.13 4.54 -13.78
CA ARG A 158 -2.96 3.66 -13.67
C ARG A 158 -2.69 3.23 -12.23
N LYS A 159 -2.73 4.17 -11.26
CA LYS A 159 -2.59 3.87 -9.84
C LYS A 159 -3.71 2.93 -9.35
N MET A 160 -4.97 3.24 -9.67
CA MET A 160 -6.12 2.41 -9.32
C MET A 160 -5.99 1.00 -9.89
N TYR A 161 -5.58 0.86 -11.14
CA TYR A 161 -5.40 -0.43 -11.79
C TYR A 161 -4.30 -1.27 -11.13
N ILE A 162 -3.18 -0.65 -10.75
CA ILE A 162 -2.12 -1.30 -9.98
C ILE A 162 -2.68 -1.78 -8.64
N ASP A 163 -3.40 -0.93 -7.91
CA ASP A 163 -3.91 -1.30 -6.59
C ASP A 163 -4.98 -2.40 -6.69
N LEU A 164 -5.85 -2.38 -7.69
CA LEU A 164 -6.82 -3.45 -7.94
C LEU A 164 -6.19 -4.82 -8.20
N ASN A 165 -5.05 -4.85 -8.89
CA ASN A 165 -4.42 -6.10 -9.32
C ASN A 165 -3.24 -6.54 -8.43
N PHE A 166 -2.68 -5.65 -7.64
CA PHE A 166 -1.51 -5.94 -6.81
C PHE A 166 -1.76 -5.70 -5.32
N TRP A 167 -2.20 -4.50 -4.92
CA TRP A 167 -2.41 -4.15 -3.53
C TRP A 167 -3.66 -4.81 -2.92
N LEU A 168 -4.79 -4.68 -3.58
CA LEU A 168 -6.06 -5.21 -3.10
C LEU A 168 -6.02 -6.73 -2.84
N PRO A 169 -5.60 -7.58 -3.79
CA PRO A 169 -5.58 -9.02 -3.56
C PRO A 169 -4.52 -9.47 -2.55
N ASN A 170 -3.33 -8.86 -2.56
CA ASN A 170 -2.18 -9.35 -1.80
C ASN A 170 -2.03 -8.74 -0.39
N ASP A 171 -2.76 -7.67 -0.08
CA ASP A 171 -2.78 -7.11 1.28
C ASP A 171 -4.20 -7.01 1.82
N ILE A 172 -5.08 -6.27 1.15
CA ILE A 172 -6.40 -5.91 1.70
C ILE A 172 -7.31 -7.14 1.83
N LEU A 173 -7.51 -7.88 0.75
CA LEU A 173 -8.36 -9.08 0.77
C LEU A 173 -7.70 -10.23 1.51
N LEU A 174 -6.38 -10.37 1.40
CA LEU A 174 -5.64 -11.40 2.12
C LEU A 174 -5.80 -11.23 3.63
N LYS A 175 -5.57 -10.02 4.18
CA LYS A 175 -5.76 -9.78 5.61
C LYS A 175 -7.21 -9.96 6.03
N ALA A 176 -8.18 -9.55 5.20
CA ALA A 176 -9.61 -9.70 5.49
C ALA A 176 -9.97 -11.18 5.62
N ASP A 177 -9.56 -12.01 4.66
CA ASP A 177 -9.74 -13.44 4.67
C ASP A 177 -9.07 -14.09 5.89
N LYS A 178 -7.78 -13.81 6.14
CA LYS A 178 -7.05 -14.39 7.26
C LYS A 178 -7.67 -14.06 8.61
N MET A 179 -8.10 -12.82 8.83
CA MET A 179 -8.67 -12.39 10.11
C MET A 179 -10.12 -12.87 10.31
N SER A 180 -10.91 -12.95 9.25
CA SER A 180 -12.25 -13.52 9.32
C SER A 180 -12.19 -15.02 9.55
N MET A 181 -11.34 -15.72 8.82
CA MET A 181 -11.17 -17.18 8.97
C MET A 181 -10.57 -17.57 10.31
N ALA A 182 -9.65 -16.78 10.89
CA ALA A 182 -9.15 -16.97 12.25
C ALA A 182 -10.26 -17.00 13.31
N ASN A 183 -11.41 -16.39 13.00
CA ASN A 183 -12.60 -16.35 13.84
C ASN A 183 -13.77 -17.18 13.28
N SER A 184 -13.58 -17.98 12.24
CA SER A 184 -14.61 -18.79 11.57
C SER A 184 -15.81 -17.93 11.11
N VAL A 185 -15.55 -16.80 10.48
CA VAL A 185 -16.52 -15.92 9.81
C VAL A 185 -16.22 -15.91 8.32
N GLU A 186 -17.23 -16.01 7.49
CA GLU A 186 -17.17 -15.86 6.02
C GLU A 186 -17.69 -14.51 5.58
#